data_b7f06b651b1a9e43de28e41fa1a6442f
#
_entry.id   b7f06b651b1a9e43de28e41fa1a6442f
#
_cell.length_a   1.000
_cell.length_b   1.000
_cell.length_c   1.000
_cell.angle_alpha   90.00
_cell.angle_beta   90.00
_cell.angle_gamma   90.00
#
_symmetry.space_group_name_H-M   'P 1'
#
loop_
_entity.id
_entity.type
_entity.pdbx_description
1 polymer ?
#
loop_
_entity_poly.entity_id
_entity_poly.type
_entity_poly.pdbx_seq_one_letter_code
_entity_poly.pdbx_strand_id
1 'polypeptide(L)'
;MVINKFSKTGTYHRDINRENQDYVYSIEGKDFLAIMLADGATACEKGLEGARLSCEAIARVIKQEGSVFFNYAKEKMAYLLTEQILYCLECNKPEACDIREYGSTFALVFMEKKTGRTVLVNLGDGAIISVTENGFSYLLKPKRYRGNPCLTTTKGAGKAIDIAVCNLALGDSILMCSDGFLDQMTKEDIASLLNSYDIEGLNRKLSLIENEDDCSYISFTRERK
;
A
#
# COMPACT_ATOMS: atom_id res chain seq x y z
N MET A 1 13.93 13.34 -0.17
CA MET A 1 13.48 11.97 -0.52
C MET A 1 12.73 12.03 -1.83
N VAL A 2 13.04 11.13 -2.77
CA VAL A 2 12.31 11.00 -4.04
C VAL A 2 11.30 9.86 -3.86
N ILE A 3 10.04 10.13 -4.17
CA ILE A 3 8.97 9.13 -4.17
C ILE A 3 8.75 8.70 -5.61
N ASN A 4 8.84 7.41 -5.87
CA ASN A 4 8.58 6.82 -7.17
C ASN A 4 7.26 6.06 -7.13
N LYS A 5 6.50 6.16 -8.23
CA LYS A 5 5.18 5.53 -8.36
C LYS A 5 5.05 4.91 -9.74
N PHE A 6 4.36 3.79 -9.80
CA PHE A 6 3.95 3.14 -11.03
C PHE A 6 2.56 2.54 -10.83
N SER A 7 1.74 2.60 -11.85
CA SER A 7 0.44 1.93 -11.87
C SER A 7 0.07 1.62 -13.31
N LYS A 8 -0.37 0.40 -13.56
CA LYS A 8 -0.77 -0.11 -14.88
C LYS A 8 -1.99 -0.99 -14.75
N THR A 9 -2.98 -0.76 -15.62
CA THR A 9 -4.19 -1.56 -15.70
C THR A 9 -3.89 -2.95 -16.24
N GLY A 10 -4.39 -3.99 -15.57
CA GLY A 10 -4.33 -5.37 -16.00
C GLY A 10 -5.14 -5.65 -17.27
N THR A 11 -4.83 -6.76 -17.96
CA THR A 11 -5.54 -7.13 -19.18
C THR A 11 -7.00 -7.45 -18.88
N TYR A 12 -7.29 -8.11 -17.75
CA TYR A 12 -8.66 -8.42 -17.35
C TYR A 12 -9.54 -7.17 -17.26
N HIS A 13 -9.08 -6.11 -16.55
CA HIS A 13 -9.83 -4.87 -16.42
C HIS A 13 -9.96 -4.14 -17.77
N ARG A 14 -8.90 -4.14 -18.59
CA ARG A 14 -8.96 -3.57 -19.95
C ARG A 14 -9.99 -4.26 -20.84
N ASP A 15 -10.05 -5.59 -20.81
CA ASP A 15 -10.94 -6.40 -21.65
C ASP A 15 -12.41 -6.18 -21.31
N ILE A 16 -12.74 -5.91 -20.05
CA ILE A 16 -14.10 -5.56 -19.59
C ILE A 16 -14.35 -4.06 -19.52
N ASN A 17 -13.45 -3.25 -20.07
CA ASN A 17 -13.51 -1.77 -20.08
C ASN A 17 -13.68 -1.17 -18.67
N ARG A 18 -12.95 -1.71 -17.70
CA ARG A 18 -12.88 -1.24 -16.33
C ARG A 18 -11.55 -0.51 -16.08
N GLU A 19 -11.59 0.53 -15.25
CA GLU A 19 -10.39 1.26 -14.84
C GLU A 19 -9.52 0.41 -13.90
N ASN A 20 -8.24 0.79 -13.79
CA ASN A 20 -7.32 0.27 -12.79
C ASN A 20 -7.90 0.48 -11.39
N GLN A 21 -8.00 -0.58 -10.58
CA GLN A 21 -8.57 -0.53 -9.23
C GLN A 21 -7.51 -0.31 -8.14
N ASP A 22 -6.22 -0.28 -8.50
CA ASP A 22 -5.16 0.13 -7.59
C ASP A 22 -5.15 1.63 -7.39
N TYR A 23 -4.95 2.07 -6.16
CA TYR A 23 -4.77 3.48 -5.82
C TYR A 23 -3.52 3.71 -5.00
N VAL A 24 -2.64 4.58 -5.52
CA VAL A 24 -1.35 4.92 -4.91
C VAL A 24 -1.38 6.36 -4.42
N TYR A 25 -1.13 6.58 -3.14
CA TYR A 25 -1.21 7.89 -2.52
C TYR A 25 -0.01 8.19 -1.62
N SER A 26 0.34 9.46 -1.48
CA SER A 26 1.39 9.90 -0.56
C SER A 26 1.08 11.26 0.02
N ILE A 27 1.47 11.43 1.27
CA ILE A 27 1.47 12.73 1.95
C ILE A 27 2.83 12.97 2.57
N GLU A 28 3.29 14.20 2.44
CA GLU A 28 4.56 14.63 3.01
C GLU A 28 4.33 15.85 3.89
N GLY A 29 4.71 15.74 5.16
CA GLY A 29 4.75 16.84 6.10
C GLY A 29 6.19 17.29 6.32
N LYS A 30 6.38 18.32 7.15
CA LYS A 30 7.70 18.82 7.54
C LYS A 30 8.54 17.69 8.16
N ASP A 31 7.95 16.94 9.09
CA ASP A 31 8.65 15.98 9.94
C ASP A 31 8.34 14.51 9.59
N PHE A 32 7.44 14.26 8.64
CA PHE A 32 7.03 12.91 8.26
C PHE A 32 6.84 12.72 6.76
N LEU A 33 6.87 11.45 6.36
CA LEU A 33 6.42 10.95 5.07
C LEU A 33 5.46 9.80 5.32
N ALA A 34 4.34 9.77 4.61
CA ALA A 34 3.49 8.59 4.53
C ALA A 34 3.20 8.25 3.08
N ILE A 35 3.38 6.98 2.74
CA ILE A 35 3.00 6.40 1.45
C ILE A 35 1.94 5.34 1.69
N MET A 36 0.98 5.24 0.80
CA MET A 36 -0.17 4.34 0.86
C MET A 36 -0.42 3.71 -0.50
N LEU A 37 -0.84 2.47 -0.48
CA LEU A 37 -1.32 1.73 -1.64
C LEU A 37 -2.55 0.93 -1.20
N ALA A 38 -3.59 0.95 -1.99
CA ALA A 38 -4.77 0.11 -1.82
C ALA A 38 -5.12 -0.50 -3.18
N ASP A 39 -5.51 -1.76 -3.16
CA ASP A 39 -5.94 -2.52 -4.31
C ASP A 39 -7.44 -2.84 -4.13
N GLY A 40 -8.25 -2.33 -5.05
CA GLY A 40 -9.69 -2.54 -5.07
C GLY A 40 -10.02 -3.94 -5.57
N ALA A 41 -10.78 -4.71 -4.77
CA ALA A 41 -11.09 -6.07 -5.14
C ALA A 41 -11.85 -6.14 -6.47
N THR A 42 -11.36 -6.93 -7.43
CA THR A 42 -11.93 -7.12 -8.77
C THR A 42 -13.42 -7.54 -8.73
N ALA A 43 -13.82 -8.28 -7.69
CA ALA A 43 -15.22 -8.67 -7.47
C ALA A 43 -16.12 -7.52 -6.99
N CYS A 44 -15.56 -6.37 -6.62
CA CYS A 44 -16.28 -5.20 -6.13
C CYS A 44 -16.51 -4.19 -7.27
N GLU A 45 -17.76 -3.78 -7.49
CA GLU A 45 -18.07 -2.80 -8.55
C GLU A 45 -17.41 -1.43 -8.30
N LYS A 46 -17.23 -1.07 -7.04
CA LYS A 46 -16.66 0.19 -6.56
C LYS A 46 -15.26 0.01 -5.97
N GLY A 47 -14.50 -1.00 -6.42
CA GLY A 47 -13.17 -1.32 -5.90
C GLY A 47 -12.20 -0.14 -5.94
N LEU A 48 -12.07 0.55 -7.09
CA LEU A 48 -11.25 1.76 -7.22
C LEU A 48 -11.67 2.86 -6.24
N GLU A 49 -12.97 3.12 -6.13
CA GLU A 49 -13.47 4.14 -5.20
C GLU A 49 -13.20 3.75 -3.74
N GLY A 50 -13.35 2.46 -3.42
CA GLY A 50 -12.99 1.89 -2.12
C GLY A 50 -11.50 2.04 -1.80
N ALA A 51 -10.62 1.72 -2.75
CA ALA A 51 -9.18 1.89 -2.62
C ALA A 51 -8.79 3.36 -2.39
N ARG A 52 -9.37 4.28 -3.19
CA ARG A 52 -9.16 5.73 -3.05
C ARG A 52 -9.60 6.24 -1.68
N LEU A 53 -10.82 5.93 -1.27
CA LEU A 53 -11.40 6.38 0.01
C LEU A 53 -10.64 5.79 1.20
N SER A 54 -10.15 4.55 1.09
CA SER A 54 -9.29 3.93 2.11
C SER A 54 -7.99 4.70 2.29
N CYS A 55 -7.28 5.03 1.21
CA CYS A 55 -6.06 5.83 1.29
C CYS A 55 -6.31 7.24 1.84
N GLU A 56 -7.39 7.90 1.44
CA GLU A 56 -7.76 9.22 1.96
C GLU A 56 -8.10 9.20 3.45
N ALA A 57 -8.80 8.16 3.92
CA ALA A 57 -9.12 7.97 5.33
C ALA A 57 -7.85 7.78 6.17
N ILE A 58 -6.93 6.91 5.70
CA ILE A 58 -5.62 6.70 6.33
C ILE A 58 -4.84 8.01 6.41
N ALA A 59 -4.80 8.77 5.30
CA ALA A 59 -4.11 10.06 5.27
C ALA A 59 -4.68 11.07 6.27
N ARG A 60 -6.00 11.08 6.51
CA ARG A 60 -6.63 11.91 7.54
C ARG A 60 -6.17 11.49 8.94
N VAL A 61 -6.17 10.19 9.25
CA VAL A 61 -5.65 9.68 10.53
C VAL A 61 -4.22 10.15 10.75
N ILE A 62 -3.33 9.96 9.77
CA ILE A 62 -1.92 10.36 9.89
C ILE A 62 -1.76 11.87 10.08
N LYS A 63 -2.54 12.70 9.38
CA LYS A 63 -2.51 14.16 9.56
C LYS A 63 -3.02 14.60 10.93
N GLN A 64 -4.03 13.93 11.49
CA GLN A 64 -4.62 14.25 12.78
C GLN A 64 -3.74 13.78 13.94
N GLU A 65 -3.25 12.54 13.88
CA GLU A 65 -2.48 11.93 14.96
C GLU A 65 -1.00 12.31 14.94
N GLY A 66 -0.44 12.55 13.75
CA GLY A 66 0.96 12.94 13.59
C GLY A 66 1.93 11.98 14.28
N SER A 67 2.91 12.53 15.01
CA SER A 67 3.90 11.72 15.73
C SER A 67 3.34 10.90 16.88
N VAL A 68 2.16 11.23 17.39
CA VAL A 68 1.50 10.48 18.48
C VAL A 68 1.15 9.07 18.02
N PHE A 69 0.84 8.89 16.72
CA PHE A 69 0.53 7.59 16.14
C PHE A 69 1.62 6.55 16.40
N PHE A 70 2.91 6.94 16.41
CA PHE A 70 4.02 6.03 16.70
C PHE A 70 3.99 5.42 18.12
N ASN A 71 3.25 6.01 19.05
CA ASN A 71 3.20 5.60 20.44
C ASN A 71 1.98 4.73 20.75
N TYR A 72 1.11 4.48 19.77
CA TYR A 72 -0.06 3.63 19.96
C TYR A 72 0.31 2.14 19.96
N ALA A 73 -0.42 1.35 20.75
CA ALA A 73 -0.42 -0.10 20.62
C ALA A 73 -0.95 -0.51 19.24
N LYS A 74 -0.48 -1.64 18.72
CA LYS A 74 -0.87 -2.13 17.39
C LYS A 74 -2.38 -2.27 17.24
N GLU A 75 -3.05 -2.74 18.27
CA GLU A 75 -4.51 -2.90 18.32
C GLU A 75 -5.23 -1.55 18.17
N LYS A 76 -4.70 -0.50 18.79
CA LYS A 76 -5.24 0.86 18.66
C LYS A 76 -5.01 1.42 17.27
N MET A 77 -3.81 1.20 16.67
CA MET A 77 -3.52 1.60 15.29
C MET A 77 -4.50 0.92 14.32
N ALA A 78 -4.64 -0.42 14.43
CA ALA A 78 -5.55 -1.20 13.60
C ALA A 78 -6.99 -0.71 13.72
N TYR A 79 -7.47 -0.49 14.95
CA TYR A 79 -8.80 0.03 15.24
C TYR A 79 -9.03 1.40 14.58
N LEU A 80 -8.13 2.35 14.81
CA LEU A 80 -8.26 3.70 14.26
C LEU A 80 -8.32 3.70 12.73
N LEU A 81 -7.44 2.93 12.08
CA LEU A 81 -7.39 2.85 10.63
C LEU A 81 -8.68 2.23 10.06
N THR A 82 -9.12 1.09 10.61
CA THR A 82 -10.33 0.41 10.13
C THR A 82 -11.60 1.24 10.34
N GLU A 83 -11.77 1.83 11.53
CA GLU A 83 -12.95 2.65 11.83
C GLU A 83 -13.02 3.87 10.92
N GLN A 84 -11.88 4.53 10.66
CA GLN A 84 -11.86 5.70 9.78
C GLN A 84 -12.10 5.32 8.32
N ILE A 85 -11.59 4.18 7.86
CA ILE A 85 -11.89 3.67 6.52
C ILE A 85 -13.39 3.39 6.41
N LEU A 86 -13.96 2.58 7.31
CA LEU A 86 -15.38 2.24 7.27
C LEU A 86 -16.27 3.48 7.36
N TYR A 87 -15.96 4.42 8.26
CA TYR A 87 -16.66 5.68 8.35
C TYR A 87 -16.61 6.49 7.04
N CYS A 88 -15.43 6.57 6.43
CA CYS A 88 -15.25 7.27 5.17
C CYS A 88 -16.06 6.62 4.04
N LEU A 89 -16.06 5.28 3.96
CA LEU A 89 -16.85 4.53 2.98
C LEU A 89 -18.36 4.77 3.19
N GLU A 90 -18.85 4.64 4.42
CA GLU A 90 -20.28 4.86 4.75
C GLU A 90 -20.74 6.28 4.42
N CYS A 91 -19.91 7.30 4.67
CA CYS A 91 -20.26 8.68 4.37
C CYS A 91 -20.26 9.01 2.88
N ASN A 92 -19.55 8.26 2.04
CA ASN A 92 -19.42 8.54 0.62
C ASN A 92 -20.22 7.61 -0.28
N LYS A 93 -20.66 6.45 0.21
CA LYS A 93 -21.49 5.55 -0.59
C LYS A 93 -22.92 6.11 -0.77
N PRO A 94 -23.57 5.91 -1.94
CA PRO A 94 -25.00 6.13 -2.09
C PRO A 94 -25.81 5.26 -1.11
N GLU A 95 -26.95 5.75 -0.66
CA GLU A 95 -27.82 5.03 0.31
C GLU A 95 -28.19 3.61 -0.15
N ALA A 96 -28.43 3.42 -1.45
CA ALA A 96 -28.80 2.14 -2.03
C ALA A 96 -27.64 1.17 -2.24
N CYS A 97 -26.37 1.60 -2.08
CA CYS A 97 -25.21 0.76 -2.30
C CYS A 97 -24.80 0.03 -1.02
N ASP A 98 -24.39 -1.23 -1.19
CA ASP A 98 -23.78 -2.01 -0.11
C ASP A 98 -22.31 -1.58 0.06
N ILE A 99 -21.89 -1.36 1.31
CA ILE A 99 -20.48 -1.03 1.60
C ILE A 99 -19.51 -2.11 1.09
N ARG A 100 -19.96 -3.35 0.97
CA ARG A 100 -19.15 -4.47 0.48
C ARG A 100 -18.68 -4.29 -0.95
N GLU A 101 -19.38 -3.46 -1.76
CA GLU A 101 -18.98 -3.09 -3.12
C GLU A 101 -17.72 -2.21 -3.17
N TYR A 102 -17.30 -1.66 -2.02
CA TYR A 102 -16.11 -0.82 -1.85
C TYR A 102 -14.92 -1.57 -1.24
N GLY A 103 -14.92 -2.90 -1.30
CA GLY A 103 -13.86 -3.71 -0.72
C GLY A 103 -12.51 -3.45 -1.38
N SER A 104 -11.49 -3.19 -0.57
CA SER A 104 -10.09 -3.06 -1.00
C SER A 104 -9.13 -3.65 0.03
N THR A 105 -7.93 -4.00 -0.40
CA THR A 105 -6.78 -4.15 0.49
C THR A 105 -6.25 -2.78 0.88
N PHE A 106 -5.28 -2.68 1.77
CA PHE A 106 -4.47 -1.49 1.93
C PHE A 106 -3.11 -1.75 2.57
N ALA A 107 -2.15 -0.92 2.23
CA ALA A 107 -0.87 -0.87 2.89
C ALA A 107 -0.48 0.59 3.22
N LEU A 108 0.25 0.79 4.32
CA LEU A 108 0.75 2.08 4.78
C LEU A 108 2.20 1.95 5.24
N VAL A 109 3.04 2.87 4.80
CA VAL A 109 4.34 3.15 5.41
C VAL A 109 4.31 4.58 5.92
N PHE A 110 4.45 4.76 7.23
CA PHE A 110 4.49 6.06 7.88
C PHE A 110 5.81 6.23 8.61
N MET A 111 6.63 7.18 8.16
CA MET A 111 8.00 7.38 8.63
C MET A 111 8.20 8.78 9.21
N GLU A 112 8.84 8.86 10.37
CA GLU A 112 9.41 10.10 10.92
C GLU A 112 10.75 10.39 10.25
N LYS A 113 10.86 11.51 9.54
CA LYS A 113 12.03 11.84 8.70
C LYS A 113 13.32 11.97 9.51
N LYS A 114 13.25 12.55 10.71
CA LYS A 114 14.41 12.82 11.56
C LYS A 114 15.07 11.54 12.05
N THR A 115 14.30 10.64 12.60
CA THR A 115 14.80 9.41 13.25
C THR A 115 14.84 8.21 12.29
N GLY A 116 13.97 8.19 11.29
CA GLY A 116 13.71 7.02 10.45
C GLY A 116 12.78 6.00 11.11
N ARG A 117 12.21 6.31 12.29
CA ARG A 117 11.20 5.47 12.93
C ARG A 117 10.01 5.32 11.99
N THR A 118 9.63 4.09 11.71
CA THR A 118 8.66 3.78 10.65
C THR A 118 7.63 2.79 11.17
N VAL A 119 6.35 3.10 10.98
CA VAL A 119 5.22 2.20 11.15
C VAL A 119 4.84 1.64 9.80
N LEU A 120 4.70 0.34 9.72
CA LEU A 120 4.30 -0.44 8.56
C LEU A 120 2.97 -1.10 8.87
N VAL A 121 2.02 -1.01 7.97
CA VAL A 121 0.69 -1.64 8.09
C VAL A 121 0.34 -2.31 6.78
N ASN A 122 -0.20 -3.53 6.85
CA ASN A 122 -0.70 -4.25 5.66
C ASN A 122 -1.98 -5.01 5.98
N LEU A 123 -2.97 -4.86 5.13
CA LEU A 123 -4.20 -5.66 5.10
C LEU A 123 -4.37 -6.21 3.69
N GLY A 124 -4.30 -7.53 3.55
CA GLY A 124 -4.48 -8.21 2.27
C GLY A 124 -3.18 -8.81 1.73
N ASP A 125 -3.06 -8.93 0.42
CA ASP A 125 -2.04 -9.68 -0.30
C ASP A 125 -1.01 -8.84 -1.04
N GLY A 126 -1.04 -7.53 -0.90
CA GLY A 126 0.08 -6.67 -1.21
C GLY A 126 1.26 -6.90 -0.25
N ALA A 127 2.41 -6.31 -0.53
CA ALA A 127 3.61 -6.46 0.27
C ALA A 127 4.30 -5.13 0.59
N ILE A 128 5.02 -5.10 1.72
CA ILE A 128 6.00 -4.06 2.04
C ILE A 128 7.38 -4.70 2.11
N ILE A 129 8.28 -4.17 1.29
CA ILE A 129 9.60 -4.73 1.02
C ILE A 129 10.65 -3.69 1.39
N SER A 130 11.73 -4.13 2.01
CA SER A 130 12.95 -3.35 2.19
C SER A 130 14.03 -3.85 1.26
N VAL A 131 14.74 -2.92 0.64
CA VAL A 131 15.98 -3.20 -0.08
C VAL A 131 17.09 -2.36 0.55
N THR A 132 18.09 -3.03 1.06
CA THR A 132 19.25 -2.46 1.76
C THR A 132 20.53 -2.96 1.09
N GLU A 133 21.68 -2.49 1.52
CA GLU A 133 22.98 -3.05 1.11
C GLU A 133 23.12 -4.56 1.39
N ASN A 134 22.34 -5.09 2.36
CA ASN A 134 22.29 -6.50 2.70
C ASN A 134 21.29 -7.31 1.85
N GLY A 135 20.61 -6.66 0.90
CA GLY A 135 19.69 -7.28 -0.05
C GLY A 135 18.22 -7.04 0.24
N PHE A 136 17.40 -7.91 -0.30
CA PHE A 136 15.93 -7.88 -0.29
C PHE A 136 15.35 -8.59 0.95
N SER A 137 14.37 -7.95 1.59
CA SER A 137 13.57 -8.61 2.62
C SER A 137 12.12 -8.13 2.64
N TYR A 138 11.20 -9.05 2.92
CA TYR A 138 9.83 -8.66 3.24
C TYR A 138 9.77 -8.11 4.66
N LEU A 139 9.31 -6.88 4.82
CA LEU A 139 8.95 -6.30 6.12
C LEU A 139 7.54 -6.72 6.53
N LEU A 140 6.59 -6.68 5.59
CA LEU A 140 5.28 -7.32 5.72
C LEU A 140 4.99 -8.13 4.45
N LYS A 141 4.56 -9.38 4.65
CA LYS A 141 4.31 -10.35 3.57
C LYS A 141 2.87 -10.28 3.09
N PRO A 142 2.61 -10.68 1.83
CA PRO A 142 1.26 -10.95 1.35
C PRO A 142 0.52 -11.92 2.27
N LYS A 143 -0.77 -11.69 2.49
CA LYS A 143 -1.59 -12.53 3.37
C LYS A 143 -2.95 -12.81 2.75
N ARG A 144 -3.18 -14.09 2.49
CA ARG A 144 -4.48 -14.59 2.02
C ARG A 144 -5.07 -15.56 3.03
N TYR A 145 -6.37 -15.51 3.23
CA TYR A 145 -7.11 -16.46 4.02
C TYR A 145 -8.00 -17.30 3.11
N ARG A 146 -7.77 -18.61 3.08
CA ARG A 146 -8.46 -19.55 2.16
C ARG A 146 -8.39 -19.11 0.69
N GLY A 147 -7.23 -18.58 0.28
CA GLY A 147 -6.97 -18.15 -1.10
C GLY A 147 -7.38 -16.70 -1.42
N ASN A 148 -8.10 -16.00 -0.53
CA ASN A 148 -8.56 -14.64 -0.78
C ASN A 148 -7.90 -13.63 0.19
N PRO A 149 -7.64 -12.38 -0.23
CA PRO A 149 -7.23 -11.34 0.67
C PRO A 149 -8.34 -10.95 1.65
N CYS A 150 -7.98 -10.44 2.82
CA CYS A 150 -8.91 -9.77 3.70
C CYS A 150 -9.09 -8.33 3.23
N LEU A 151 -10.33 -7.92 3.00
CA LEU A 151 -10.66 -6.58 2.51
C LEU A 151 -11.07 -5.66 3.67
N THR A 152 -10.97 -4.36 3.46
CA THR A 152 -11.37 -3.29 4.39
C THR A 152 -12.80 -3.44 4.89
N THR A 153 -13.70 -3.94 4.04
CA THR A 153 -15.12 -4.17 4.34
C THR A 153 -15.42 -5.55 4.96
N THR A 154 -14.40 -6.41 5.11
CA THR A 154 -14.56 -7.71 5.77
C THR A 154 -14.83 -7.52 7.27
N LYS A 155 -15.86 -8.20 7.78
CA LYS A 155 -16.18 -8.16 9.22
C LYS A 155 -14.97 -8.59 10.06
N GLY A 156 -14.49 -7.70 10.92
CA GLY A 156 -13.32 -7.94 11.76
C GLY A 156 -11.98 -7.75 11.07
N ALA A 157 -11.92 -7.04 9.93
CA ALA A 157 -10.71 -6.73 9.18
C ALA A 157 -9.56 -6.22 10.06
N GLY A 158 -9.86 -5.42 11.09
CA GLY A 158 -8.84 -4.92 12.03
C GLY A 158 -8.01 -6.01 12.72
N LYS A 159 -8.55 -7.23 12.88
CA LYS A 159 -7.81 -8.38 13.44
C LYS A 159 -6.86 -9.04 12.43
N ALA A 160 -7.06 -8.79 11.15
CA ALA A 160 -6.26 -9.34 10.06
C ALA A 160 -5.09 -8.41 9.67
N ILE A 161 -5.09 -7.19 10.18
CA ILE A 161 -4.05 -6.20 9.90
C ILE A 161 -2.73 -6.65 10.53
N ASP A 162 -1.68 -6.69 9.70
CA ASP A 162 -0.32 -6.85 10.18
C ASP A 162 0.32 -5.47 10.40
N ILE A 163 0.93 -5.27 11.57
CA ILE A 163 1.61 -4.02 11.93
C ILE A 163 3.02 -4.33 12.43
N ALA A 164 4.00 -3.65 11.86
CA ALA A 164 5.38 -3.66 12.32
C ALA A 164 5.90 -2.24 12.56
N VAL A 165 6.89 -2.13 13.42
CA VAL A 165 7.64 -0.90 13.66
C VAL A 165 9.11 -1.20 13.46
N CYS A 166 9.78 -0.40 12.65
CA CYS A 166 11.23 -0.52 12.40
C CYS A 166 11.88 0.86 12.35
N ASN A 167 13.20 0.87 12.23
CA ASN A 167 13.97 2.08 11.94
C ASN A 167 14.65 1.88 10.60
N LEU A 168 14.40 2.77 9.65
CA LEU A 168 15.09 2.79 8.37
C LEU A 168 16.42 3.53 8.52
N ALA A 169 17.49 2.92 8.07
CA ALA A 169 18.78 3.59 7.96
C ALA A 169 18.82 4.54 6.76
N LEU A 170 19.81 5.43 6.75
CA LEU A 170 20.08 6.26 5.57
C LEU A 170 20.62 5.38 4.45
N GLY A 171 20.01 5.44 3.29
CA GLY A 171 20.28 4.60 2.14
C GLY A 171 19.29 3.43 1.97
N ASP A 172 18.50 3.10 3.00
CA ASP A 172 17.47 2.07 2.87
C ASP A 172 16.35 2.53 1.94
N SER A 173 15.90 1.60 1.11
CA SER A 173 14.73 1.77 0.24
C SER A 173 13.57 0.92 0.73
N ILE A 174 12.38 1.51 0.67
CA ILE A 174 11.11 0.81 0.87
C ILE A 174 10.35 0.79 -0.44
N LEU A 175 9.79 -0.36 -0.77
CA LEU A 175 8.84 -0.55 -1.85
C LEU A 175 7.57 -1.21 -1.29
N MET A 176 6.44 -0.63 -1.62
CA MET A 176 5.11 -1.16 -1.32
C MET A 176 4.42 -1.46 -2.64
N CYS A 177 3.79 -2.62 -2.77
CA CYS A 177 3.26 -3.08 -4.05
C CYS A 177 1.97 -3.90 -3.89
N SER A 178 1.14 -3.91 -4.96
CA SER A 178 0.01 -4.82 -5.12
C SER A 178 0.49 -6.25 -5.44
N ASP A 179 -0.41 -7.21 -5.41
CA ASP A 179 -0.12 -8.60 -5.76
C ASP A 179 0.22 -8.75 -7.25
N GLY A 180 -0.46 -8.01 -8.14
CA GLY A 180 -0.12 -8.01 -9.56
C GLY A 180 1.31 -7.54 -9.87
N PHE A 181 1.92 -6.69 -9.03
CA PHE A 181 3.36 -6.40 -9.12
C PHE A 181 4.21 -7.62 -8.73
N LEU A 182 3.81 -8.33 -7.66
CA LEU A 182 4.55 -9.49 -7.17
C LEU A 182 4.53 -10.66 -8.17
N ASP A 183 3.46 -10.79 -8.93
CA ASP A 183 3.33 -11.80 -9.97
C ASP A 183 4.28 -11.57 -11.15
N GLN A 184 4.71 -10.33 -11.38
CA GLN A 184 5.57 -9.94 -12.50
C GLN A 184 7.06 -9.87 -12.17
N MET A 185 7.41 -9.69 -10.89
CA MET A 185 8.77 -9.33 -10.49
C MET A 185 9.38 -10.37 -9.54
N THR A 186 10.54 -10.90 -9.92
CA THR A 186 11.33 -11.73 -9.01
C THR A 186 12.01 -10.88 -7.92
N LYS A 187 12.40 -11.50 -6.81
CA LYS A 187 13.13 -10.83 -5.74
C LYS A 187 14.46 -10.27 -6.23
N GLU A 188 15.11 -11.01 -7.11
CA GLU A 188 16.38 -10.66 -7.72
C GLU A 188 16.24 -9.43 -8.62
N ASP A 189 15.17 -9.36 -9.41
CA ASP A 189 14.84 -8.19 -10.23
C ASP A 189 14.62 -6.95 -9.37
N ILE A 190 13.79 -7.06 -8.33
CA ILE A 190 13.47 -5.95 -7.42
C ILE A 190 14.74 -5.46 -6.72
N ALA A 191 15.54 -6.38 -6.16
CA ALA A 191 16.77 -6.05 -5.47
C ALA A 191 17.78 -5.35 -6.41
N SER A 192 17.97 -5.89 -7.62
CA SER A 192 18.90 -5.35 -8.61
C SER A 192 18.51 -3.92 -9.03
N LEU A 193 17.24 -3.72 -9.36
CA LEU A 193 16.75 -2.43 -9.86
C LEU A 193 16.72 -1.34 -8.79
N LEU A 194 16.36 -1.69 -7.54
CA LEU A 194 16.35 -0.71 -6.45
C LEU A 194 17.76 -0.41 -5.93
N ASN A 195 18.67 -1.38 -5.90
CA ASN A 195 20.06 -1.14 -5.50
C ASN A 195 20.83 -0.28 -6.52
N SER A 196 20.54 -0.45 -7.81
CA SER A 196 21.10 0.40 -8.87
C SER A 196 20.41 1.76 -8.99
N TYR A 197 19.34 2.01 -8.23
CA TYR A 197 18.45 3.18 -8.38
C TYR A 197 17.88 3.33 -9.81
N ASP A 198 17.81 2.22 -10.57
CA ASP A 198 17.27 2.20 -11.94
C ASP A 198 15.75 2.08 -11.95
N ILE A 199 15.09 3.12 -11.43
CA ILE A 199 13.62 3.21 -11.40
C ILE A 199 13.04 3.27 -12.81
N GLU A 200 13.73 3.89 -13.77
CA GLU A 200 13.29 3.92 -15.16
C GLU A 200 13.32 2.52 -15.80
N GLY A 201 14.37 1.73 -15.50
CA GLY A 201 14.44 0.34 -15.92
C GLY A 201 13.34 -0.52 -15.33
N LEU A 202 13.01 -0.33 -14.04
CA LEU A 202 11.88 -0.98 -13.38
C LEU A 202 10.57 -0.64 -14.08
N ASN A 203 10.28 0.65 -14.27
CA ASN A 203 9.06 1.11 -14.94
C ASN A 203 8.96 0.60 -16.37
N ARG A 204 10.08 0.61 -17.11
CA ARG A 204 10.15 0.08 -18.49
C ARG A 204 9.83 -1.42 -18.51
N LYS A 205 10.45 -2.20 -17.61
CA LYS A 205 10.20 -3.64 -17.49
C LYS A 205 8.71 -3.92 -17.24
N LEU A 206 8.11 -3.28 -16.24
CA LEU A 206 6.70 -3.43 -15.89
C LEU A 206 5.76 -3.01 -17.02
N SER A 207 6.12 -1.97 -17.78
CA SER A 207 5.30 -1.50 -18.91
C SER A 207 5.23 -2.51 -20.05
N LEU A 208 6.25 -3.33 -20.23
CA LEU A 208 6.35 -4.33 -21.31
C LEU A 208 5.70 -5.67 -20.95
N ILE A 209 5.57 -6.01 -19.68
CA ILE A 209 4.99 -7.27 -19.25
C ILE A 209 3.45 -7.14 -19.26
N GLU A 210 2.77 -8.06 -19.94
CA GLU A 210 1.32 -8.21 -19.84
C GLU A 210 0.98 -9.01 -18.58
N ASN A 211 0.02 -8.51 -17.79
CA ASN A 211 -0.50 -9.17 -16.59
C ASN A 211 -2.02 -9.13 -16.60
N GLU A 212 -2.66 -10.16 -16.07
CA GLU A 212 -4.11 -10.21 -15.94
C GLU A 212 -4.60 -9.17 -14.92
N ASP A 213 -3.88 -9.02 -13.81
CA ASP A 213 -4.24 -8.13 -12.71
C ASP A 213 -3.59 -6.74 -12.83
N ASP A 214 -4.16 -5.77 -12.13
CA ASP A 214 -3.60 -4.43 -12.00
C ASP A 214 -2.24 -4.50 -11.29
N CYS A 215 -1.30 -3.66 -11.71
CA CYS A 215 0.06 -3.70 -11.23
C CYS A 215 0.50 -2.33 -10.74
N SER A 216 0.73 -2.18 -9.45
CA SER A 216 1.14 -0.90 -8.88
C SER A 216 2.23 -1.04 -7.83
N TYR A 217 3.07 -0.02 -7.75
CA TYR A 217 3.97 0.15 -6.62
C TYR A 217 4.16 1.63 -6.25
N ILE A 218 4.60 1.84 -5.02
CA ILE A 218 5.16 3.11 -4.55
C ILE A 218 6.41 2.82 -3.73
N SER A 219 7.46 3.59 -3.97
CA SER A 219 8.74 3.44 -3.27
C SER A 219 9.35 4.77 -2.91
N PHE A 220 10.23 4.75 -1.93
CA PHE A 220 11.15 5.85 -1.62
C PHE A 220 12.46 5.32 -1.05
N THR A 221 13.51 6.14 -1.14
CA THR A 221 14.80 5.89 -0.49
C THR A 221 15.03 6.97 0.57
N ARG A 222 15.48 6.56 1.76
CA ARG A 222 15.90 7.50 2.80
C ARG A 222 17.31 8.00 2.48
N GLU A 223 17.40 9.16 1.81
CA GLU A 223 18.67 9.71 1.31
C GLU A 223 19.68 10.01 2.45
N ARG A 224 20.94 9.76 2.13
CA ARG A 224 22.08 10.31 2.89
C ARG A 224 22.20 11.79 2.50
N LYS A 225 22.01 12.72 3.47
CA LYS A 225 22.25 14.15 3.22
C LYS A 225 23.73 14.43 3.02
#